data_d9b258fb0085369b66b63a5f90c415b6
#
_entry.id   d9b258fb0085369b66b63a5f90c415b6
#
_cell.length_a   1.000
_cell.length_b   1.000
_cell.length_c   1.000
_cell.angle_alpha   90.00
_cell.angle_beta   90.00
_cell.angle_gamma   90.00
#
_symmetry.space_group_name_H-M   'P 1'
#
loop_
_entity.id
_entity.type
_entity.pdbx_description
1 polymer ?
#
loop_
_entity_poly.entity_id
_entity_poly.type
_entity_poly.pdbx_seq_one_letter_code
_entity_poly.pdbx_strand_id
1 'polypeptide(L)'
;ADSIDATSFNGFIGNGLAGTLTGHALVTGDIDNVSVEGRITSPEIIYNGSRLNSINAGFTIKDHVLDLQDASIGDGDGAFTVNGTLNLKSKALSMRARAKAVRIENLIRPFSNIPITGWFESENDIHGTLDNPYIQGHSRLYDGSYNGKLISDANFDYTLKDKVLTLSNFTVQGYGAIIRGSGTASESVLDINLDGKDIDIGRLLVNTDYNVKGYVQAKGHIGGSLYNPNFNGTVTSNLLVINGEGISNVDGTIYADKTVINLENFGFDEENGGRYTARAGMSLVGDKRLFGTLQITNGRVSNLLALLGKPVDTLDGSLSGTVDLGGTYNNPNINVVGSI
;
A
#
# COMPACT_ATOMS: atom_id res chain seq x y z
N ALA A 1 -33.88 -12.03 25.65
CA ALA A 1 -33.14 -11.21 26.62
C ALA A 1 -33.03 -9.79 26.04
N ASP A 2 -33.42 -8.81 26.83
CA ASP A 2 -33.49 -7.40 26.39
C ASP A 2 -32.16 -6.67 26.60
N SER A 3 -31.18 -7.31 27.23
CA SER A 3 -29.86 -6.75 27.47
C SER A 3 -28.86 -7.89 27.80
N ILE A 4 -27.92 -8.14 26.93
CA ILE A 4 -26.82 -9.08 27.11
C ILE A 4 -25.53 -8.26 27.03
N ASP A 5 -24.70 -8.37 28.06
CA ASP A 5 -23.39 -7.74 28.05
C ASP A 5 -22.48 -8.44 27.00
N ALA A 6 -22.05 -7.71 25.98
CA ALA A 6 -21.20 -8.24 24.91
C ALA A 6 -19.89 -8.82 25.43
N THR A 7 -19.39 -8.35 26.60
CA THR A 7 -18.15 -8.90 27.21
C THR A 7 -18.26 -10.39 27.52
N SER A 8 -19.49 -10.92 27.68
CA SER A 8 -19.74 -12.35 27.89
C SER A 8 -19.22 -13.24 26.73
N PHE A 9 -19.04 -12.66 25.54
CA PHE A 9 -18.53 -13.35 24.37
C PHE A 9 -17.00 -13.29 24.20
N ASN A 10 -16.29 -12.55 25.07
CA ASN A 10 -14.83 -12.40 24.99
C ASN A 10 -14.07 -13.74 25.07
N GLY A 11 -14.65 -14.75 25.73
CA GLY A 11 -14.07 -16.09 25.77
C GLY A 11 -14.08 -16.84 24.42
N PHE A 12 -14.89 -16.40 23.45
CA PHE A 12 -15.03 -17.03 22.14
C PHE A 12 -14.31 -16.28 21.01
N ILE A 13 -14.30 -14.93 21.07
CA ILE A 13 -13.80 -14.07 19.98
C ILE A 13 -12.54 -13.28 20.36
N GLY A 14 -11.98 -13.52 21.53
CA GLY A 14 -10.87 -12.77 22.11
C GLY A 14 -11.32 -11.55 22.93
N ASN A 15 -10.42 -11.04 23.76
CA ASN A 15 -10.68 -9.87 24.58
C ASN A 15 -10.83 -8.60 23.71
N GLY A 16 -11.67 -7.67 24.14
CA GLY A 16 -11.83 -6.38 23.50
C GLY A 16 -13.22 -6.06 23.00
N LEU A 17 -14.19 -6.99 23.14
CA LEU A 17 -15.59 -6.72 22.87
C LEU A 17 -16.25 -6.11 24.11
N ALA A 18 -17.00 -5.02 23.91
CA ALA A 18 -17.81 -4.37 24.93
C ALA A 18 -19.07 -3.77 24.29
N GLY A 19 -20.13 -3.58 25.10
CA GLY A 19 -21.40 -3.03 24.65
C GLY A 19 -22.56 -3.90 25.06
N THR A 20 -23.75 -3.58 24.54
CA THR A 20 -24.99 -4.28 24.87
C THR A 20 -25.61 -4.88 23.61
N LEU A 21 -25.94 -6.15 23.70
CA LEU A 21 -26.68 -6.89 22.67
C LEU A 21 -28.12 -7.11 23.13
N THR A 22 -29.04 -7.04 22.23
CA THR A 22 -30.40 -7.50 22.39
C THR A 22 -30.61 -8.75 21.54
N GLY A 23 -31.24 -9.77 22.07
CA GLY A 23 -31.40 -11.00 21.30
C GLY A 23 -32.51 -11.90 21.81
N HIS A 24 -32.98 -12.73 20.92
CA HIS A 24 -33.87 -13.86 21.22
C HIS A 24 -33.32 -15.11 20.58
N ALA A 25 -33.54 -16.23 21.25
CA ALA A 25 -33.20 -17.54 20.71
C ALA A 25 -34.28 -18.54 21.11
N LEU A 26 -34.59 -19.41 20.17
CA LEU A 26 -35.44 -20.58 20.37
C LEU A 26 -34.55 -21.81 20.44
N VAL A 27 -34.67 -22.57 21.53
CA VAL A 27 -33.97 -23.83 21.70
C VAL A 27 -34.97 -24.97 21.53
N THR A 28 -34.68 -25.88 20.63
CA THR A 28 -35.53 -27.03 20.29
C THR A 28 -34.69 -28.30 20.25
N GLY A 29 -35.36 -29.45 20.27
CA GLY A 29 -34.73 -30.77 20.24
C GLY A 29 -34.63 -31.42 21.61
N ASP A 30 -33.93 -32.55 21.66
CA ASP A 30 -33.59 -33.28 22.88
C ASP A 30 -32.12 -33.07 23.25
N ILE A 31 -31.69 -33.68 24.38
CA ILE A 31 -30.33 -33.50 24.94
C ILE A 31 -29.22 -33.87 23.92
N ASP A 32 -29.49 -34.80 23.04
CA ASP A 32 -28.52 -35.29 22.06
C ASP A 32 -28.55 -34.51 20.73
N ASN A 33 -29.67 -33.80 20.43
CA ASN A 33 -29.91 -33.12 19.17
C ASN A 33 -30.48 -31.71 19.40
N VAL A 34 -29.75 -30.86 20.12
CA VAL A 34 -30.14 -29.48 20.37
C VAL A 34 -29.97 -28.61 19.14
N SER A 35 -31.01 -27.89 18.76
CA SER A 35 -31.00 -26.83 17.76
C SER A 35 -31.29 -25.49 18.42
N VAL A 36 -30.50 -24.50 18.12
CA VAL A 36 -30.69 -23.11 18.57
C VAL A 36 -30.87 -22.22 17.36
N GLU A 37 -31.98 -21.52 17.27
CA GLU A 37 -32.22 -20.51 16.25
C GLU A 37 -32.44 -19.17 16.93
N GLY A 38 -31.80 -18.12 16.44
CA GLY A 38 -31.90 -16.82 17.08
C GLY A 38 -31.48 -15.66 16.21
N ARG A 39 -31.69 -14.47 16.79
CA ARG A 39 -31.22 -13.21 16.24
C ARG A 39 -30.66 -12.34 17.34
N ILE A 40 -29.53 -11.70 17.03
CA ILE A 40 -28.92 -10.68 17.89
C ILE A 40 -28.86 -9.36 17.16
N THR A 41 -29.06 -8.28 17.88
CA THR A 41 -28.95 -6.91 17.37
C THR A 41 -28.25 -6.03 18.40
N SER A 42 -27.58 -4.99 17.92
CA SER A 42 -27.06 -3.92 18.77
C SER A 42 -27.01 -2.62 17.97
N PRO A 43 -27.35 -1.49 18.57
CA PRO A 43 -27.11 -0.19 17.94
C PRO A 43 -25.60 0.10 17.82
N GLU A 44 -24.82 -0.34 18.80
CA GLU A 44 -23.37 -0.14 18.86
C GLU A 44 -22.72 -1.20 19.75
N ILE A 45 -21.57 -1.72 19.27
CA ILE A 45 -20.58 -2.42 20.11
C ILE A 45 -19.20 -1.79 19.92
N ILE A 46 -18.32 -2.00 20.89
CA ILE A 46 -16.90 -1.63 20.79
C ILE A 46 -16.11 -2.92 20.63
N TYR A 47 -15.23 -2.95 19.63
CA TYR A 47 -14.27 -4.03 19.48
C TYR A 47 -12.85 -3.47 19.28
N ASN A 48 -11.94 -3.86 20.19
CA ASN A 48 -10.56 -3.34 20.23
C ASN A 48 -10.49 -1.80 20.13
N GLY A 49 -11.39 -1.10 20.84
CA GLY A 49 -11.47 0.36 20.87
C GLY A 49 -12.16 1.00 19.64
N SER A 50 -12.57 0.22 18.65
CA SER A 50 -13.33 0.71 17.49
C SER A 50 -14.83 0.51 17.69
N ARG A 51 -15.61 1.53 17.33
CA ARG A 51 -17.07 1.47 17.38
C ARG A 51 -17.60 0.82 16.12
N LEU A 52 -18.45 -0.17 16.29
CA LEU A 52 -19.17 -0.88 15.25
C LEU A 52 -20.66 -0.65 15.47
N ASN A 53 -21.35 -0.14 14.46
CA ASN A 53 -22.74 0.31 14.59
C ASN A 53 -23.69 -0.66 13.90
N SER A 54 -24.96 -0.59 14.27
CA SER A 54 -26.06 -1.27 13.59
C SER A 54 -25.78 -2.76 13.35
N ILE A 55 -25.40 -3.48 14.41
CA ILE A 55 -25.15 -4.91 14.35
C ILE A 55 -26.47 -5.67 14.27
N ASN A 56 -26.55 -6.59 13.32
CA ASN A 56 -27.64 -7.53 13.19
C ASN A 56 -27.09 -8.88 12.73
N ALA A 57 -27.50 -9.97 13.35
CA ALA A 57 -27.15 -11.32 12.91
C ALA A 57 -28.26 -12.31 13.24
N GLY A 58 -28.79 -12.96 12.24
CA GLY A 58 -29.57 -14.19 12.38
C GLY A 58 -28.62 -15.38 12.44
N PHE A 59 -28.93 -16.38 13.23
CA PHE A 59 -28.11 -17.58 13.31
C PHE A 59 -28.92 -18.81 13.65
N THR A 60 -28.43 -19.95 13.18
CA THR A 60 -28.87 -21.29 13.60
C THR A 60 -27.66 -22.08 14.03
N ILE A 61 -27.75 -22.78 15.15
CA ILE A 61 -26.74 -23.76 15.60
C ILE A 61 -27.42 -25.12 15.66
N LYS A 62 -26.93 -26.06 14.84
CA LYS A 62 -27.40 -27.44 14.80
C LYS A 62 -26.21 -28.35 14.48
N ASP A 63 -26.11 -29.51 15.13
CA ASP A 63 -25.08 -30.51 14.89
C ASP A 63 -23.66 -29.90 14.89
N HIS A 64 -23.38 -28.99 15.83
CA HIS A 64 -22.13 -28.22 15.94
C HIS A 64 -21.85 -27.26 14.75
N VAL A 65 -22.81 -27.01 13.89
CA VAL A 65 -22.69 -26.06 12.79
C VAL A 65 -23.44 -24.79 13.15
N LEU A 66 -22.71 -23.69 13.21
CA LEU A 66 -23.25 -22.34 13.24
C LEU A 66 -23.49 -21.90 11.78
N ASP A 67 -24.72 -21.58 11.45
CA ASP A 67 -25.11 -20.95 10.18
C ASP A 67 -25.49 -19.50 10.46
N LEU A 68 -24.75 -18.58 9.85
CA LEU A 68 -24.96 -17.13 9.95
C LEU A 68 -25.83 -16.66 8.77
N GLN A 69 -26.93 -15.98 9.10
CA GLN A 69 -27.88 -15.46 8.16
C GLN A 69 -28.00 -13.95 8.35
N ASP A 70 -27.75 -13.18 7.28
CA ASP A 70 -27.86 -11.73 7.27
C ASP A 70 -27.05 -11.05 8.40
N ALA A 71 -25.90 -11.64 8.76
CA ALA A 71 -25.01 -11.01 9.71
C ALA A 71 -24.42 -9.74 9.09
N SER A 72 -24.63 -8.59 9.75
CA SER A 72 -24.24 -7.29 9.22
C SER A 72 -23.74 -6.34 10.30
N ILE A 73 -22.81 -5.48 9.91
CA ILE A 73 -22.32 -4.33 10.67
C ILE A 73 -22.49 -3.11 9.78
N GLY A 74 -23.25 -2.11 10.24
CA GLY A 74 -23.47 -0.87 9.49
C GLY A 74 -22.33 0.13 9.66
N ASP A 75 -22.09 0.94 8.62
CA ASP A 75 -21.17 2.08 8.62
C ASP A 75 -21.79 3.24 7.83
N GLY A 76 -22.56 4.07 8.49
CA GLY A 76 -23.38 5.09 7.84
C GLY A 76 -24.42 4.44 6.91
N ASP A 77 -24.36 4.79 5.62
CA ASP A 77 -25.23 4.20 4.56
C ASP A 77 -24.67 2.88 4.02
N GLY A 78 -23.45 2.48 4.42
CA GLY A 78 -22.79 1.25 4.03
C GLY A 78 -22.96 0.12 5.03
N ALA A 79 -22.57 -1.07 4.63
CA ALA A 79 -22.58 -2.24 5.49
C ALA A 79 -21.49 -3.26 5.12
N PHE A 80 -21.00 -3.94 6.14
CA PHE A 80 -20.26 -5.18 6.02
C PHE A 80 -21.17 -6.34 6.37
N THR A 81 -21.28 -7.33 5.49
CA THR A 81 -22.17 -8.48 5.66
C THR A 81 -21.40 -9.80 5.57
N VAL A 82 -21.81 -10.77 6.37
CA VAL A 82 -21.26 -12.14 6.34
C VAL A 82 -22.41 -13.13 6.38
N ASN A 83 -22.39 -14.12 5.48
CA ASN A 83 -23.32 -15.24 5.47
C ASN A 83 -22.54 -16.54 5.32
N GLY A 84 -23.03 -17.63 5.86
CA GLY A 84 -22.45 -18.95 5.69
C GLY A 84 -22.25 -19.71 6.98
N THR A 85 -21.45 -20.77 6.94
CA THR A 85 -21.39 -21.76 7.99
C THR A 85 -20.00 -21.85 8.64
N LEU A 86 -20.00 -22.15 9.94
CA LEU A 86 -18.82 -22.48 10.75
C LEU A 86 -19.12 -23.76 11.55
N ASN A 87 -18.35 -24.82 11.33
CA ASN A 87 -18.39 -25.97 12.21
C ASN A 87 -17.59 -25.69 13.50
N LEU A 88 -18.29 -25.63 14.63
CA LEU A 88 -17.71 -25.26 15.93
C LEU A 88 -16.70 -26.28 16.47
N LYS A 89 -16.76 -27.54 15.99
CA LYS A 89 -15.88 -28.63 16.41
C LYS A 89 -14.64 -28.75 15.53
N SER A 90 -14.81 -28.81 14.20
CA SER A 90 -13.71 -28.93 13.24
C SER A 90 -13.11 -27.60 12.85
N LYS A 91 -13.76 -26.48 13.21
CA LYS A 91 -13.44 -25.10 12.78
C LYS A 91 -13.52 -24.88 11.25
N ALA A 92 -14.09 -25.83 10.52
CA ALA A 92 -14.30 -25.68 9.08
C ALA A 92 -15.31 -24.56 8.83
N LEU A 93 -15.02 -23.73 7.82
CA LEU A 93 -15.85 -22.60 7.46
C LEU A 93 -16.11 -22.56 5.95
N SER A 94 -17.29 -22.05 5.61
CA SER A 94 -17.70 -21.73 4.25
C SER A 94 -18.60 -20.50 4.32
N MET A 95 -18.02 -19.33 4.00
CA MET A 95 -18.67 -18.05 4.19
C MET A 95 -18.52 -17.17 2.96
N ARG A 96 -19.45 -16.26 2.80
CA ARG A 96 -19.35 -15.12 1.89
C ARG A 96 -19.39 -13.84 2.68
N ALA A 97 -18.37 -13.00 2.50
CA ALA A 97 -18.28 -11.68 3.12
C ALA A 97 -18.35 -10.59 2.04
N ARG A 98 -19.12 -9.55 2.30
CA ARG A 98 -19.25 -8.39 1.41
C ARG A 98 -19.13 -7.10 2.20
N ALA A 99 -18.39 -6.14 1.66
CA ALA A 99 -18.40 -4.76 2.10
C ALA A 99 -19.02 -3.90 1.00
N LYS A 100 -19.91 -2.99 1.34
CA LYS A 100 -20.51 -2.05 0.41
C LYS A 100 -20.50 -0.67 1.02
N ALA A 101 -19.78 0.25 0.37
CA ALA A 101 -19.65 1.65 0.78
C ALA A 101 -19.34 1.82 2.27
N VAL A 102 -18.32 1.11 2.77
CA VAL A 102 -17.83 1.25 4.16
C VAL A 102 -16.51 2.04 4.19
N ARG A 103 -16.23 2.67 5.32
CA ARG A 103 -14.93 3.34 5.52
C ARG A 103 -13.88 2.30 5.88
N ILE A 104 -12.83 2.17 5.04
CA ILE A 104 -11.77 1.16 5.25
C ILE A 104 -11.11 1.31 6.62
N GLU A 105 -10.89 2.54 7.07
CA GLU A 105 -10.30 2.82 8.38
C GLU A 105 -11.11 2.25 9.54
N ASN A 106 -12.45 2.19 9.42
CA ASN A 106 -13.32 1.60 10.46
C ASN A 106 -13.19 0.07 10.49
N LEU A 107 -13.00 -0.56 9.34
CA LEU A 107 -12.81 -2.01 9.25
C LEU A 107 -11.44 -2.46 9.78
N ILE A 108 -10.37 -1.72 9.49
CA ILE A 108 -9.00 -2.17 9.81
C ILE A 108 -8.49 -1.71 11.16
N ARG A 109 -9.00 -0.60 11.71
CA ARG A 109 -8.55 -0.04 13.00
C ARG A 109 -8.54 -1.03 14.15
N PRO A 110 -9.53 -1.96 14.29
CA PRO A 110 -9.50 -2.98 15.34
C PRO A 110 -8.29 -3.92 15.28
N PHE A 111 -7.64 -4.03 14.11
CA PHE A 111 -6.61 -5.02 13.83
C PHE A 111 -5.24 -4.40 13.50
N SER A 112 -5.23 -3.16 12.99
CA SER A 112 -4.00 -2.53 12.50
C SER A 112 -4.10 -1.00 12.49
N ASN A 113 -2.96 -0.33 12.69
CA ASN A 113 -2.82 1.13 12.58
C ASN A 113 -2.28 1.56 11.20
N ILE A 114 -2.58 0.82 10.14
CA ILE A 114 -2.20 1.19 8.77
C ILE A 114 -2.84 2.55 8.42
N PRO A 115 -2.06 3.55 7.97
CA PRO A 115 -2.57 4.90 7.68
C PRO A 115 -3.27 4.96 6.31
N ILE A 116 -4.34 4.18 6.17
CA ILE A 116 -5.19 4.12 4.98
C ILE A 116 -6.59 4.65 5.31
N THR A 117 -7.17 5.40 4.39
CA THR A 117 -8.55 5.91 4.49
C THR A 117 -9.24 5.76 3.15
N GLY A 118 -10.57 5.84 3.13
CA GLY A 118 -11.36 5.84 1.91
C GLY A 118 -12.59 4.97 1.97
N TRP A 119 -13.37 5.02 0.91
CA TRP A 119 -14.51 4.15 0.73
C TRP A 119 -14.06 2.79 0.20
N PHE A 120 -14.62 1.72 0.77
CA PHE A 120 -14.22 0.36 0.48
C PHE A 120 -15.42 -0.50 0.10
N GLU A 121 -15.22 -1.28 -0.95
CA GLU A 121 -16.14 -2.32 -1.42
C GLU A 121 -15.37 -3.62 -1.58
N SER A 122 -15.99 -4.75 -1.22
CA SER A 122 -15.39 -6.06 -1.44
C SER A 122 -16.43 -7.16 -1.54
N GLU A 123 -16.07 -8.21 -2.28
CA GLU A 123 -16.77 -9.49 -2.27
C GLU A 123 -15.74 -10.60 -2.08
N ASN A 124 -15.97 -11.46 -1.09
CA ASN A 124 -15.06 -12.52 -0.70
C ASN A 124 -15.80 -13.84 -0.50
N ASP A 125 -15.28 -14.90 -1.09
CA ASP A 125 -15.60 -16.27 -0.74
C ASP A 125 -14.51 -16.82 0.20
N ILE A 126 -14.92 -17.38 1.34
CA ILE A 126 -14.03 -17.79 2.42
C ILE A 126 -14.31 -19.26 2.75
N HIS A 127 -13.28 -20.09 2.63
CA HIS A 127 -13.35 -21.54 2.88
C HIS A 127 -12.17 -21.99 3.76
N GLY A 128 -12.12 -23.28 4.08
CA GLY A 128 -11.03 -23.87 4.87
C GLY A 128 -11.34 -23.94 6.35
N THR A 129 -10.44 -23.49 7.22
CA THR A 129 -10.66 -23.48 8.68
C THR A 129 -10.36 -22.11 9.27
N LEU A 130 -10.85 -21.83 10.48
CA LEU A 130 -10.53 -20.58 11.19
C LEU A 130 -9.02 -20.35 11.36
N ASP A 131 -8.25 -21.42 11.56
CA ASP A 131 -6.79 -21.33 11.76
C ASP A 131 -6.02 -21.18 10.44
N ASN A 132 -6.61 -21.64 9.32
CA ASN A 132 -6.04 -21.55 7.98
C ASN A 132 -7.14 -21.30 6.93
N PRO A 133 -7.64 -20.07 6.83
CA PRO A 133 -8.65 -19.71 5.85
C PRO A 133 -8.06 -19.62 4.45
N TYR A 134 -8.83 -20.06 3.46
CA TYR A 134 -8.67 -19.71 2.06
C TYR A 134 -9.67 -18.63 1.71
N ILE A 135 -9.18 -17.47 1.28
CA ILE A 135 -10.02 -16.34 0.87
C ILE A 135 -9.74 -16.04 -0.59
N GLN A 136 -10.77 -15.93 -1.38
CA GLN A 136 -10.70 -15.42 -2.74
C GLN A 136 -11.65 -14.24 -2.85
N GLY A 137 -11.16 -13.12 -3.41
CA GLY A 137 -11.99 -11.93 -3.45
C GLY A 137 -11.54 -10.89 -4.46
N HIS A 138 -12.44 -9.93 -4.61
CA HIS A 138 -12.23 -8.68 -5.30
C HIS A 138 -12.51 -7.53 -4.32
N SER A 139 -11.66 -6.50 -4.36
CA SER A 139 -11.85 -5.30 -3.53
C SER A 139 -11.57 -4.04 -4.31
N ARG A 140 -12.29 -2.98 -3.96
CA ARG A 140 -12.10 -1.63 -4.47
C ARG A 140 -11.99 -0.65 -3.32
N LEU A 141 -10.99 0.22 -3.39
CA LEU A 141 -10.84 1.39 -2.53
C LEU A 141 -10.93 2.64 -3.40
N TYR A 142 -11.74 3.60 -3.04
CA TYR A 142 -11.90 4.84 -3.80
C TYR A 142 -12.04 6.06 -2.89
N ASP A 143 -11.75 7.25 -3.44
CA ASP A 143 -11.74 8.52 -2.71
C ASP A 143 -10.98 8.43 -1.38
N GLY A 144 -9.81 7.82 -1.44
CA GLY A 144 -9.01 7.49 -0.27
C GLY A 144 -7.61 8.06 -0.27
N SER A 145 -6.85 7.64 0.72
CA SER A 145 -5.42 7.95 0.83
C SER A 145 -4.65 6.85 1.54
N TYR A 146 -3.36 6.75 1.23
CA TYR A 146 -2.40 5.98 1.99
C TYR A 146 -1.25 6.88 2.44
N ASN A 147 -0.99 6.95 3.74
CA ASN A 147 0.02 7.84 4.32
C ASN A 147 -0.08 9.28 3.79
N GLY A 148 -1.32 9.80 3.67
CA GLY A 148 -1.62 11.14 3.14
C GLY A 148 -1.47 11.30 1.61
N LYS A 149 -1.08 10.25 0.87
CA LYS A 149 -1.02 10.27 -0.59
C LYS A 149 -2.35 9.81 -1.18
N LEU A 150 -2.89 10.58 -2.12
CA LEU A 150 -4.20 10.34 -2.72
C LEU A 150 -4.25 8.99 -3.43
N ILE A 151 -5.31 8.23 -3.16
CA ILE A 151 -5.78 7.10 -3.94
C ILE A 151 -7.17 7.46 -4.46
N SER A 152 -7.29 7.78 -5.75
CA SER A 152 -8.58 8.09 -6.35
C SER A 152 -9.40 6.83 -6.60
N ASP A 153 -8.74 5.75 -7.02
CA ASP A 153 -9.33 4.44 -7.23
C ASP A 153 -8.26 3.35 -7.12
N ALA A 154 -8.57 2.24 -6.47
CA ALA A 154 -7.71 1.08 -6.42
C ALA A 154 -8.55 -0.19 -6.45
N ASN A 155 -8.19 -1.12 -7.33
CA ASN A 155 -8.89 -2.38 -7.54
C ASN A 155 -7.90 -3.53 -7.35
N PHE A 156 -8.34 -4.60 -6.68
CA PHE A 156 -7.52 -5.75 -6.33
C PHE A 156 -8.29 -7.05 -6.54
N ASP A 157 -7.73 -7.97 -7.32
CA ASP A 157 -8.14 -9.37 -7.37
C ASP A 157 -7.13 -10.21 -6.62
N TYR A 158 -7.56 -10.97 -5.63
CA TYR A 158 -6.63 -11.67 -4.74
C TYR A 158 -7.13 -13.00 -4.23
N THR A 159 -6.15 -13.80 -3.79
CA THR A 159 -6.37 -14.95 -2.93
C THR A 159 -5.46 -14.88 -1.71
N LEU A 160 -5.95 -15.30 -0.55
CA LEU A 160 -5.15 -15.53 0.65
C LEU A 160 -5.19 -17.03 0.95
N LYS A 161 -4.03 -17.66 0.99
CA LYS A 161 -3.87 -19.06 1.34
C LYS A 161 -2.55 -19.25 2.08
N ASP A 162 -2.55 -20.05 3.14
CA ASP A 162 -1.35 -20.36 3.92
C ASP A 162 -0.57 -19.11 4.35
N LYS A 163 -1.29 -18.04 4.70
CA LYS A 163 -0.77 -16.70 5.05
C LYS A 163 -0.01 -15.99 3.92
N VAL A 164 -0.15 -16.45 2.68
CA VAL A 164 0.36 -15.79 1.49
C VAL A 164 -0.79 -15.14 0.75
N LEU A 165 -0.73 -13.83 0.61
CA LEU A 165 -1.61 -13.04 -0.24
C LEU A 165 -1.06 -13.07 -1.67
N THR A 166 -1.83 -13.56 -2.61
CA THR A 166 -1.55 -13.48 -4.05
C THR A 166 -2.44 -12.41 -4.66
N LEU A 167 -1.84 -11.37 -5.21
CA LEU A 167 -2.49 -10.35 -6.02
C LEU A 167 -2.40 -10.80 -7.48
N SER A 168 -3.47 -11.35 -8.03
CA SER A 168 -3.48 -11.80 -9.44
C SER A 168 -3.52 -10.60 -10.39
N ASN A 169 -4.17 -9.52 -9.97
CA ASN A 169 -4.20 -8.25 -10.66
C ASN A 169 -4.51 -7.14 -9.66
N PHE A 170 -3.79 -6.01 -9.78
CA PHE A 170 -4.20 -4.79 -9.12
C PHE A 170 -4.00 -3.56 -10.02
N THR A 171 -4.81 -2.55 -9.78
CA THR A 171 -4.66 -1.21 -10.37
C THR A 171 -4.84 -0.19 -9.27
N VAL A 172 -3.90 0.76 -9.16
CA VAL A 172 -3.98 1.90 -8.24
C VAL A 172 -3.87 3.19 -9.05
N GLN A 173 -4.77 4.12 -8.80
CA GLN A 173 -4.79 5.44 -9.44
C GLN A 173 -4.71 6.54 -8.38
N GLY A 174 -3.93 7.57 -8.67
CA GLY A 174 -3.83 8.75 -7.83
C GLY A 174 -2.99 9.85 -8.50
N TYR A 175 -3.42 11.09 -8.37
CA TYR A 175 -2.78 12.25 -9.00
C TYR A 175 -2.57 12.14 -10.53
N GLY A 176 -3.43 11.37 -11.23
CA GLY A 176 -3.29 11.07 -12.65
C GLY A 176 -2.43 9.86 -12.97
N ALA A 177 -1.63 9.37 -12.04
CA ALA A 177 -0.86 8.15 -12.20
C ALA A 177 -1.74 6.90 -12.23
N ILE A 178 -1.32 5.92 -13.01
CA ILE A 178 -1.92 4.58 -13.05
C ILE A 178 -0.81 3.56 -12.83
N ILE A 179 -0.90 2.81 -11.73
CA ILE A 179 0.02 1.73 -11.39
C ILE A 179 -0.73 0.40 -11.49
N ARG A 180 -0.21 -0.54 -12.24
CA ARG A 180 -0.74 -1.90 -12.38
C ARG A 180 0.30 -2.91 -11.95
N GLY A 181 -0.15 -4.05 -11.47
CA GLY A 181 0.77 -5.10 -11.11
C GLY A 181 0.10 -6.40 -10.67
N SER A 182 0.95 -7.34 -10.31
CA SER A 182 0.59 -8.64 -9.74
C SER A 182 1.76 -9.17 -8.92
N GLY A 183 1.50 -10.15 -8.08
CA GLY A 183 2.56 -10.75 -7.29
C GLY A 183 2.06 -11.40 -6.01
N THR A 184 2.98 -11.66 -5.10
CA THR A 184 2.68 -12.26 -3.80
C THR A 184 3.25 -11.45 -2.65
N ALA A 185 2.57 -11.50 -1.52
CA ALA A 185 3.00 -10.88 -0.28
C ALA A 185 2.75 -11.81 0.90
N SER A 186 3.77 -11.94 1.75
CA SER A 186 3.66 -12.57 3.07
C SER A 186 4.35 -11.67 4.10
N GLU A 187 4.34 -12.06 5.36
CA GLU A 187 5.02 -11.29 6.41
C GLU A 187 6.52 -11.10 6.12
N SER A 188 7.17 -12.09 5.55
CA SER A 188 8.62 -12.15 5.33
C SER A 188 9.06 -11.86 3.91
N VAL A 189 8.18 -12.01 2.91
CA VAL A 189 8.56 -11.91 1.49
C VAL A 189 7.52 -11.12 0.71
N LEU A 190 8.01 -10.15 -0.05
CA LEU A 190 7.31 -9.46 -1.13
C LEU A 190 7.90 -9.90 -2.47
N ASP A 191 7.04 -10.20 -3.43
CA ASP A 191 7.38 -10.53 -4.81
C ASP A 191 6.29 -9.94 -5.71
N ILE A 192 6.41 -8.63 -6.03
CA ILE A 192 5.38 -7.86 -6.72
C ILE A 192 5.98 -7.19 -7.93
N ASN A 193 5.47 -7.51 -9.11
CA ASN A 193 5.79 -6.81 -10.34
C ASN A 193 4.81 -5.66 -10.56
N LEU A 194 5.33 -4.52 -11.02
CA LEU A 194 4.52 -3.33 -11.27
C LEU A 194 4.92 -2.61 -12.57
N ASP A 195 3.94 -1.92 -13.14
CA ASP A 195 4.06 -1.01 -14.28
C ASP A 195 3.26 0.25 -13.94
N GLY A 196 3.95 1.37 -13.79
CA GLY A 196 3.38 2.66 -13.44
C GLY A 196 3.57 3.68 -14.55
N LYS A 197 2.52 4.42 -14.87
CA LYS A 197 2.50 5.48 -15.87
C LYS A 197 2.03 6.79 -15.28
N ASP A 198 2.52 7.89 -15.85
CA ASP A 198 2.13 9.25 -15.52
C ASP A 198 2.28 9.57 -14.02
N ILE A 199 3.33 9.03 -13.40
CA ILE A 199 3.62 9.22 -11.98
C ILE A 199 4.16 10.64 -11.78
N ASP A 200 3.38 11.53 -11.17
CA ASP A 200 3.81 12.88 -10.80
C ASP A 200 4.80 12.82 -9.63
N ILE A 201 6.10 12.90 -9.98
CA ILE A 201 7.17 12.77 -9.00
C ILE A 201 7.18 13.95 -8.00
N GLY A 202 6.78 15.14 -8.43
CA GLY A 202 6.70 16.30 -7.57
C GLY A 202 5.65 16.13 -6.46
N ARG A 203 4.51 15.53 -6.78
CA ARG A 203 3.47 15.21 -5.78
C ARG A 203 3.86 14.05 -4.85
N LEU A 204 4.63 13.09 -5.35
CA LEU A 204 5.16 12.02 -4.50
C LEU A 204 6.20 12.55 -3.51
N LEU A 205 7.03 13.51 -3.93
CA LEU A 205 8.10 14.08 -3.13
C LEU A 205 7.67 15.34 -2.35
N VAL A 206 6.39 15.72 -2.40
CA VAL A 206 5.88 16.84 -1.58
C VAL A 206 6.16 16.55 -0.09
N ASN A 207 6.60 17.56 0.64
CA ASN A 207 7.09 17.45 2.03
C ASN A 207 8.45 16.73 2.18
N THR A 208 9.24 16.65 1.12
CA THR A 208 10.64 16.26 1.19
C THR A 208 11.53 17.46 0.82
N ASP A 209 12.83 17.35 1.07
CA ASP A 209 13.82 18.37 0.71
C ASP A 209 14.18 18.36 -0.79
N TYR A 210 13.56 17.45 -1.57
CA TYR A 210 13.88 17.27 -2.99
C TYR A 210 12.99 18.14 -3.88
N ASN A 211 13.60 18.99 -4.70
CA ASN A 211 12.90 19.83 -5.68
C ASN A 211 12.93 19.17 -7.06
N VAL A 212 12.06 18.18 -7.26
CA VAL A 212 11.90 17.48 -8.54
C VAL A 212 10.45 17.60 -8.99
N LYS A 213 10.24 17.94 -10.27
CA LYS A 213 8.91 18.06 -10.90
C LYS A 213 8.90 17.34 -12.24
N GLY A 214 7.73 16.84 -12.63
CA GLY A 214 7.50 16.14 -13.89
C GLY A 214 6.90 14.77 -13.69
N TYR A 215 6.74 14.07 -14.80
CA TYR A 215 6.09 12.77 -14.84
C TYR A 215 7.09 11.67 -15.19
N VAL A 216 7.05 10.58 -14.46
CA VAL A 216 7.88 9.41 -14.73
C VAL A 216 7.00 8.19 -15.04
N GLN A 217 7.57 7.27 -15.80
CA GLN A 217 7.08 5.92 -15.95
C GLN A 217 8.06 4.99 -15.25
N ALA A 218 7.54 4.05 -14.46
CA ALA A 218 8.35 3.12 -13.71
C ALA A 218 7.87 1.69 -13.93
N LYS A 219 8.79 0.79 -14.22
CA LYS A 219 8.49 -0.63 -14.40
C LYS A 219 9.51 -1.45 -13.64
N GLY A 220 9.05 -2.35 -12.78
CA GLY A 220 9.99 -3.11 -11.97
C GLY A 220 9.33 -4.05 -10.98
N HIS A 221 10.12 -4.41 -10.00
CA HIS A 221 9.82 -5.42 -9.00
C HIS A 221 10.00 -4.85 -7.59
N ILE A 222 9.02 -5.08 -6.74
CA ILE A 222 9.12 -4.85 -5.30
C ILE A 222 9.42 -6.19 -4.63
N GLY A 223 10.58 -6.28 -4.00
CA GLY A 223 11.04 -7.43 -3.24
C GLY A 223 11.27 -7.11 -1.77
N GLY A 224 11.96 -8.01 -1.08
CA GLY A 224 12.28 -7.86 0.34
C GLY A 224 11.15 -8.32 1.26
N SER A 225 10.93 -7.62 2.37
CA SER A 225 9.85 -7.92 3.32
C SER A 225 8.91 -6.72 3.49
N LEU A 226 7.75 -6.92 4.13
CA LEU A 226 6.83 -5.83 4.46
C LEU A 226 7.50 -4.69 5.26
N TYR A 227 8.47 -5.04 6.10
CA TYR A 227 9.19 -4.07 6.93
C TYR A 227 10.39 -3.44 6.22
N ASN A 228 10.99 -4.15 5.27
CA ASN A 228 12.14 -3.71 4.49
C ASN A 228 11.92 -4.00 3.00
N PRO A 229 10.99 -3.28 2.36
CA PRO A 229 10.77 -3.41 0.93
C PRO A 229 11.94 -2.80 0.16
N ASN A 230 12.22 -3.37 -1.00
CA ASN A 230 13.09 -2.76 -2.00
C ASN A 230 12.40 -2.72 -3.36
N PHE A 231 12.79 -1.77 -4.17
CA PHE A 231 12.39 -1.64 -5.57
C PHE A 231 13.60 -1.81 -6.47
N ASN A 232 13.45 -2.60 -7.51
CA ASN A 232 14.43 -2.73 -8.58
C ASN A 232 13.70 -2.64 -9.92
N GLY A 233 14.06 -1.67 -10.76
CA GLY A 233 13.34 -1.46 -12.01
C GLY A 233 13.93 -0.36 -12.86
N THR A 234 13.23 -0.07 -13.96
CA THR A 234 13.53 1.02 -14.88
C THR A 234 12.62 2.21 -14.64
N VAL A 235 13.18 3.39 -14.81
CA VAL A 235 12.43 4.65 -14.80
C VAL A 235 12.76 5.43 -16.06
N THR A 236 11.73 5.98 -16.69
CA THR A 236 11.86 6.84 -17.87
C THR A 236 11.03 8.12 -17.70
N SER A 237 11.51 9.21 -18.31
CA SER A 237 10.74 10.45 -18.40
C SER A 237 11.16 11.22 -19.67
N ASN A 238 10.18 11.87 -20.29
CA ASN A 238 10.47 12.77 -21.40
C ASN A 238 11.05 14.10 -20.91
N LEU A 239 10.60 14.56 -19.72
CA LEU A 239 11.04 15.82 -19.14
C LEU A 239 10.90 15.77 -17.60
N LEU A 240 11.96 16.09 -16.91
CA LEU A 240 11.97 16.41 -15.48
C LEU A 240 12.58 17.79 -15.26
N VAL A 241 12.16 18.46 -14.20
CA VAL A 241 12.78 19.68 -13.70
C VAL A 241 13.36 19.38 -12.33
N ILE A 242 14.67 19.49 -12.20
CA ILE A 242 15.42 19.24 -10.95
C ILE A 242 16.09 20.55 -10.53
N ASN A 243 15.75 21.05 -9.35
CA ASN A 243 16.27 22.31 -8.82
C ASN A 243 16.12 23.52 -9.77
N GLY A 244 15.09 23.49 -10.64
CA GLY A 244 14.83 24.54 -11.63
C GLY A 244 15.37 24.23 -13.04
N GLU A 245 16.28 23.26 -13.19
CA GLU A 245 16.86 22.86 -14.47
C GLU A 245 16.05 21.76 -15.15
N GLY A 246 15.73 21.96 -16.43
CA GLY A 246 15.05 20.99 -17.27
C GLY A 246 16.01 19.92 -17.79
N ILE A 247 15.66 18.65 -17.62
CA ILE A 247 16.35 17.52 -18.22
C ILE A 247 15.36 16.67 -19.02
N SER A 248 15.80 16.13 -20.13
CA SER A 248 14.96 15.36 -21.05
C SER A 248 15.54 13.97 -21.33
N ASN A 249 14.77 13.11 -22.02
CA ASN A 249 15.18 11.76 -22.40
C ASN A 249 15.79 10.97 -21.22
N VAL A 250 15.13 11.09 -20.07
CA VAL A 250 15.57 10.41 -18.84
C VAL A 250 15.28 8.93 -18.98
N ASP A 251 16.30 8.11 -18.79
CA ASP A 251 16.20 6.65 -18.78
C ASP A 251 17.21 6.05 -17.81
N GLY A 252 16.89 4.94 -17.17
CA GLY A 252 17.84 4.26 -16.31
C GLY A 252 17.23 3.19 -15.42
N THR A 253 18.10 2.44 -14.77
CA THR A 253 17.74 1.46 -13.77
C THR A 253 17.91 2.05 -12.38
N ILE A 254 16.94 1.82 -11.52
CA ILE A 254 16.93 2.28 -10.13
C ILE A 254 16.81 1.08 -9.22
N TYR A 255 17.66 1.01 -8.23
CA TYR A 255 17.46 0.23 -7.01
C TYR A 255 17.21 1.19 -5.86
N ALA A 256 16.17 0.95 -5.07
CA ALA A 256 15.88 1.74 -3.88
C ALA A 256 15.37 0.86 -2.74
N ASP A 257 15.82 1.12 -1.53
CA ASP A 257 15.27 0.61 -0.29
C ASP A 257 15.17 1.73 0.75
N LYS A 258 14.92 1.41 2.01
CA LYS A 258 14.82 2.41 3.10
C LYS A 258 16.13 3.13 3.40
N THR A 259 17.26 2.63 2.94
CA THR A 259 18.59 3.08 3.32
C THR A 259 19.36 3.72 2.19
N VAL A 260 19.08 3.35 0.95
CA VAL A 260 19.83 3.78 -0.22
C VAL A 260 18.97 3.87 -1.46
N ILE A 261 19.32 4.78 -2.36
CA ILE A 261 18.91 4.80 -3.75
C ILE A 261 20.14 4.72 -4.63
N ASN A 262 20.14 3.80 -5.60
CA ASN A 262 21.19 3.62 -6.59
C ASN A 262 20.63 3.79 -7.98
N LEU A 263 21.35 4.50 -8.82
CA LEU A 263 21.11 4.71 -10.23
C LEU A 263 22.17 3.97 -11.04
N GLU A 264 21.73 3.11 -11.96
CA GLU A 264 22.60 2.38 -12.85
C GLU A 264 22.25 2.73 -14.30
N ASN A 265 23.26 3.06 -15.11
CA ASN A 265 23.07 3.47 -16.51
C ASN A 265 22.00 4.57 -16.65
N PHE A 266 21.97 5.49 -15.70
CA PHE A 266 20.96 6.53 -15.67
C PHE A 266 21.38 7.67 -16.59
N GLY A 267 20.67 7.83 -17.71
CA GLY A 267 20.95 8.80 -18.74
C GLY A 267 19.93 9.93 -18.78
N PHE A 268 20.38 11.13 -19.15
CA PHE A 268 19.52 12.26 -19.48
C PHE A 268 20.24 13.27 -20.36
N ASP A 269 19.45 14.10 -21.04
CA ASP A 269 19.93 15.21 -21.86
C ASP A 269 19.52 16.53 -21.23
N GLU A 270 20.39 17.54 -21.32
CA GLU A 270 20.01 18.93 -21.05
C GLU A 270 19.48 19.60 -22.34
N GLU A 271 18.74 20.70 -22.15
CA GLU A 271 18.06 21.40 -23.24
C GLU A 271 19.01 21.84 -24.38
N ASN A 272 20.28 22.09 -24.06
CA ASN A 272 21.30 22.55 -25.00
C ASN A 272 22.13 21.43 -25.64
N GLY A 273 21.70 20.17 -25.49
CA GLY A 273 22.29 19.02 -26.18
C GLY A 273 23.44 18.33 -25.42
N GLY A 274 23.69 18.68 -24.16
CA GLY A 274 24.58 17.94 -23.29
C GLY A 274 23.98 16.59 -22.90
N ARG A 275 24.76 15.50 -22.97
CA ARG A 275 24.35 14.15 -22.51
C ARG A 275 25.09 13.79 -21.22
N TYR A 276 24.34 13.32 -20.26
CA TYR A 276 24.80 12.83 -18.98
C TYR A 276 24.49 11.35 -18.82
N THR A 277 25.44 10.59 -18.29
CA THR A 277 25.22 9.19 -17.92
C THR A 277 25.79 8.98 -16.52
N ALA A 278 24.94 8.55 -15.59
CA ALA A 278 25.30 8.40 -14.20
C ALA A 278 25.31 6.92 -13.77
N ARG A 279 26.27 6.61 -12.93
CA ARG A 279 26.31 5.47 -12.04
C ARG A 279 26.54 5.99 -10.65
N ALA A 280 25.46 6.29 -9.94
CA ALA A 280 25.52 7.05 -8.70
C ALA A 280 24.47 6.59 -7.70
N GLY A 281 24.65 6.99 -6.46
CA GLY A 281 23.68 6.71 -5.43
C GLY A 281 23.76 7.67 -4.27
N MET A 282 22.78 7.53 -3.39
CA MET A 282 22.65 8.33 -2.19
C MET A 282 22.16 7.49 -1.03
N SER A 283 22.78 7.61 0.12
CA SER A 283 22.22 7.11 1.38
C SER A 283 20.99 7.93 1.76
N LEU A 284 19.88 7.27 2.10
CA LEU A 284 18.64 7.92 2.56
C LEU A 284 18.62 8.11 4.09
N VAL A 285 19.64 7.58 4.79
CA VAL A 285 19.76 7.66 6.24
C VAL A 285 21.04 8.44 6.64
N GLY A 286 21.03 9.01 7.84
CA GLY A 286 22.14 9.82 8.35
C GLY A 286 22.36 11.06 7.50
N ASP A 287 23.62 11.35 7.16
CA ASP A 287 24.05 12.56 6.45
C ASP A 287 23.70 12.59 4.95
N LYS A 288 22.91 11.62 4.45
CA LYS A 288 22.54 11.50 3.04
C LYS A 288 23.76 11.56 2.10
N ARG A 289 24.71 10.65 2.30
CA ARG A 289 25.97 10.61 1.54
C ARG A 289 25.73 10.33 0.06
N LEU A 290 26.38 11.11 -0.78
CA LEU A 290 26.45 10.93 -2.23
C LEU A 290 27.66 10.09 -2.60
N PHE A 291 27.56 9.28 -3.63
CA PHE A 291 28.65 8.49 -4.19
C PHE A 291 28.39 8.16 -5.65
N GLY A 292 29.45 8.00 -6.43
CA GLY A 292 29.35 7.53 -7.81
C GLY A 292 30.07 8.42 -8.81
N THR A 293 29.81 8.14 -10.09
CA THR A 293 30.41 8.83 -11.23
C THR A 293 29.35 9.28 -12.20
N LEU A 294 29.60 10.42 -12.84
CA LEU A 294 28.81 10.99 -13.89
C LEU A 294 29.70 11.23 -15.10
N GLN A 295 29.36 10.67 -16.25
CA GLN A 295 29.99 10.99 -17.52
C GLN A 295 29.18 12.08 -18.20
N ILE A 296 29.85 13.08 -18.71
CA ILE A 296 29.27 14.26 -19.34
C ILE A 296 29.87 14.44 -20.73
N THR A 297 29.03 14.66 -21.72
CA THR A 297 29.41 15.03 -23.08
C THR A 297 28.71 16.31 -23.45
N ASN A 298 29.47 17.38 -23.72
CA ASN A 298 28.97 18.71 -24.08
C ASN A 298 27.96 19.32 -23.09
N GLY A 299 28.05 18.94 -21.81
CA GLY A 299 27.21 19.52 -20.76
C GLY A 299 27.66 20.92 -20.37
N ARG A 300 26.79 21.70 -19.70
CA ARG A 300 27.13 23.01 -19.14
C ARG A 300 27.51 22.89 -17.67
N VAL A 301 28.59 23.56 -17.30
CA VAL A 301 29.03 23.61 -15.89
C VAL A 301 27.96 24.23 -15.00
N SER A 302 27.36 25.34 -15.45
CA SER A 302 26.26 26.02 -14.73
C SER A 302 25.08 25.09 -14.45
N ASN A 303 24.64 24.30 -15.47
CA ASN A 303 23.51 23.38 -15.34
C ASN A 303 23.86 22.22 -14.38
N LEU A 304 25.07 21.67 -14.47
CA LEU A 304 25.49 20.63 -13.52
C LEU A 304 25.43 21.12 -12.06
N LEU A 305 25.91 22.33 -11.81
CA LEU A 305 25.89 22.93 -10.48
C LEU A 305 24.45 23.21 -10.01
N ALA A 306 23.60 23.70 -10.90
CA ALA A 306 22.19 23.93 -10.60
C ALA A 306 21.44 22.59 -10.31
N LEU A 307 21.65 21.55 -11.11
CA LEU A 307 21.11 20.20 -10.84
C LEU A 307 21.50 19.69 -9.46
N LEU A 308 22.72 20.01 -8.99
CA LEU A 308 23.20 19.67 -7.64
C LEU A 308 22.73 20.64 -6.54
N GLY A 309 21.84 21.60 -6.87
CA GLY A 309 21.31 22.58 -5.93
C GLY A 309 22.32 23.67 -5.52
N LYS A 310 23.35 23.89 -6.34
CA LYS A 310 24.42 24.89 -6.13
C LYS A 310 24.57 25.79 -7.35
N PRO A 311 23.52 26.54 -7.75
CA PRO A 311 23.59 27.39 -8.91
C PRO A 311 24.67 28.49 -8.74
N VAL A 312 25.45 28.74 -9.80
CA VAL A 312 26.49 29.76 -9.83
C VAL A 312 26.35 30.54 -11.15
N ASP A 313 25.91 31.76 -11.10
CA ASP A 313 25.60 32.56 -12.27
C ASP A 313 26.84 33.06 -13.06
N THR A 314 28.02 33.01 -12.43
CA THR A 314 29.25 33.53 -13.01
C THR A 314 30.13 32.48 -13.67
N LEU A 315 29.78 31.21 -13.55
CA LEU A 315 30.55 30.10 -14.10
C LEU A 315 29.80 29.43 -15.22
N ASP A 316 30.22 29.64 -16.46
CA ASP A 316 29.65 29.00 -17.63
C ASP A 316 30.79 28.42 -18.49
N GLY A 317 30.50 27.37 -19.23
CA GLY A 317 31.42 26.68 -20.11
C GLY A 317 30.89 25.30 -20.49
N SER A 318 31.43 24.78 -21.59
CA SER A 318 31.12 23.41 -22.03
C SER A 318 32.01 22.42 -21.24
N LEU A 319 31.41 21.41 -20.67
CA LEU A 319 32.09 20.36 -19.91
C LEU A 319 31.97 19.02 -20.63
N SER A 320 33.11 18.37 -20.89
CA SER A 320 33.15 16.97 -21.31
C SER A 320 34.18 16.22 -20.45
N GLY A 321 33.75 15.13 -19.84
CA GLY A 321 34.62 14.38 -18.93
C GLY A 321 33.85 13.52 -17.94
N THR A 322 34.56 13.12 -16.91
CA THR A 322 34.03 12.34 -15.79
C THR A 322 33.98 13.20 -14.54
N VAL A 323 32.90 13.13 -13.81
CA VAL A 323 32.70 13.80 -12.53
C VAL A 323 32.53 12.73 -11.47
N ASP A 324 33.38 12.75 -10.46
CA ASP A 324 33.24 11.92 -9.26
C ASP A 324 32.40 12.67 -8.22
N LEU A 325 31.33 12.03 -7.77
CA LEU A 325 30.40 12.53 -6.77
C LEU A 325 30.72 11.94 -5.41
N GLY A 326 30.79 12.80 -4.39
CA GLY A 326 30.98 12.41 -2.99
C GLY A 326 30.36 13.43 -2.04
N GLY A 327 30.74 13.38 -0.76
CA GLY A 327 30.20 14.26 0.26
C GLY A 327 28.78 13.91 0.68
N THR A 328 27.96 14.91 0.92
CA THR A 328 26.56 14.75 1.33
C THR A 328 25.63 15.56 0.43
N TYR A 329 24.32 15.29 0.46
CA TYR A 329 23.32 16.05 -0.31
C TYR A 329 23.39 17.56 -0.05
N ASN A 330 23.57 17.98 1.20
CA ASN A 330 23.67 19.38 1.58
C ASN A 330 25.06 19.98 1.32
N ASN A 331 26.09 19.15 1.24
CA ASN A 331 27.48 19.58 1.01
C ASN A 331 28.19 18.60 0.07
N PRO A 332 27.82 18.61 -1.25
CA PRO A 332 28.40 17.71 -2.23
C PRO A 332 29.90 18.00 -2.46
N ASN A 333 30.68 16.93 -2.62
CA ASN A 333 32.06 17.01 -3.09
C ASN A 333 32.11 16.56 -4.55
N ILE A 334 32.63 17.40 -5.41
CA ILE A 334 32.63 17.20 -6.87
C ILE A 334 34.08 17.29 -7.35
N ASN A 335 34.57 16.22 -7.94
CA ASN A 335 35.86 16.18 -8.59
C ASN A 335 35.67 15.95 -10.09
N VAL A 336 36.21 16.85 -10.91
CA VAL A 336 36.04 16.84 -12.37
C VAL A 336 37.34 16.49 -13.04
N VAL A 337 37.30 15.46 -13.89
CA VAL A 337 38.42 15.06 -14.75
C VAL A 337 37.94 15.17 -16.21
N GLY A 338 38.38 16.19 -16.90
CA GLY A 338 37.93 16.44 -18.28
C GLY A 338 38.44 17.77 -18.84
N SER A 339 37.84 18.18 -19.95
CA SER A 339 38.06 19.45 -20.62
C SER A 339 36.86 20.40 -20.42
N ILE A 340 37.16 21.62 -20.17
CA ILE A 340 36.19 22.72 -20.07
C ILE A 340 36.35 23.61 -21.31
#